data_60fbe04d379873be40f6cac1cfc3fd50
#
_entry.id   60fbe04d379873be40f6cac1cfc3fd50
#
_cell.length_a   1.000
_cell.length_b   1.000
_cell.length_c   1.000
_cell.angle_alpha   90.00
_cell.angle_beta   90.00
_cell.angle_gamma   90.00
#
_symmetry.space_group_name_H-M   'P 1'
#
loop_
_entity.id
_entity.type
_entity.pdbx_description
1 polymer ?
#
loop_
_entity_poly.entity_id
_entity_poly.type
_entity_poly.pdbx_seq_one_letter_code
_entity_poly.pdbx_strand_id
1 'polypeptide(L)'
;HDIRPYNDEEVRPVIDGLVTNKELLDVLGRYKFPRLKSVLGPFINPLIQWALKREFKHVTDVASWQKMIAKYMGKMLKRTVSELTYSGLDKLNLDTGYLFISNHRDITMDPALVSYGLDQQGLGTARVAIGDNLLQKPYVSDIMRLNKSFVVKRSAIGLREKMKAYMDLSSYIDQSVHTGNNIWIAQREGRAKDGIDATDVAVMKMLYMSKKKSGQSYADYINSLHIVPVSIAYEFDPCDQAKACELEAVASSGEYVKAKFED
;
A
#
# COMPACT_ATOMS: atom_id res chain seq x y z
N HIS A 1 5.70 2.12 19.10
CA HIS A 1 4.95 2.53 17.94
C HIS A 1 4.46 1.31 17.21
N ASP A 2 3.17 1.25 17.07
CA ASP A 2 2.46 0.17 16.47
C ASP A 2 2.59 0.25 14.93
N ILE A 3 3.17 -0.78 14.32
CA ILE A 3 3.34 -0.82 12.85
C ILE A 3 2.09 -1.28 12.14
N ARG A 4 1.09 -1.84 12.84
CA ARG A 4 -0.11 -2.45 12.29
C ARG A 4 -1.06 -1.47 11.61
N PRO A 5 -1.95 -1.92 10.72
CA PRO A 5 -3.12 -1.16 10.28
C PRO A 5 -4.12 -0.94 11.43
N TYR A 6 -5.16 -0.17 11.18
CA TYR A 6 -6.25 0.00 12.14
C TYR A 6 -7.10 -1.27 12.30
N ASN A 7 -7.63 -1.47 13.51
CA ASN A 7 -8.66 -2.46 13.81
C ASN A 7 -10.07 -1.84 13.64
N ASP A 8 -11.09 -2.66 13.66
CA ASP A 8 -12.48 -2.24 13.43
C ASP A 8 -12.92 -1.11 14.38
N GLU A 9 -12.56 -1.19 15.65
CA GLU A 9 -12.90 -0.19 16.68
C GLU A 9 -12.29 1.20 16.41
N GLU A 10 -11.19 1.25 15.67
CA GLU A 10 -10.48 2.48 15.33
C GLU A 10 -11.03 3.17 14.08
N VAL A 11 -11.76 2.43 13.22
CA VAL A 11 -12.20 2.92 11.91
C VAL A 11 -13.12 4.13 12.03
N ARG A 12 -14.15 4.06 12.86
CA ARG A 12 -15.12 5.16 12.97
C ARG A 12 -14.50 6.45 13.50
N PRO A 13 -13.75 6.44 14.62
CA PRO A 13 -13.06 7.63 15.11
C PRO A 13 -12.11 8.26 14.08
N VAL A 14 -11.37 7.42 13.33
CA VAL A 14 -10.45 7.90 12.29
C VAL A 14 -11.21 8.56 11.14
N ILE A 15 -12.30 7.95 10.66
CA ILE A 15 -13.14 8.54 9.60
C ILE A 15 -13.72 9.87 10.05
N ASP A 16 -14.21 9.99 11.28
CA ASP A 16 -14.74 11.24 11.82
C ASP A 16 -13.68 12.34 11.89
N GLY A 17 -12.43 11.98 12.19
CA GLY A 17 -11.27 12.85 12.07
C GLY A 17 -10.98 13.28 10.63
N LEU A 18 -10.97 12.35 9.69
CA LEU A 18 -10.71 12.62 8.26
C LEU A 18 -11.73 13.58 7.65
N VAL A 19 -13.03 13.37 7.91
CA VAL A 19 -14.08 14.21 7.33
C VAL A 19 -14.10 15.64 7.88
N THR A 20 -13.38 15.91 8.97
CA THR A 20 -13.21 17.25 9.55
C THR A 20 -11.83 17.85 9.27
N ASN A 21 -10.92 17.09 8.69
CA ASN A 21 -9.55 17.54 8.42
C ASN A 21 -9.52 18.60 7.32
N LYS A 22 -9.19 19.84 7.68
CA LYS A 22 -9.18 20.99 6.76
C LYS A 22 -8.24 20.79 5.58
N GLU A 23 -7.05 20.25 5.83
CA GLU A 23 -6.05 20.04 4.77
C GLU A 23 -6.53 19.01 3.74
N LEU A 24 -7.12 17.90 4.19
CA LEU A 24 -7.74 16.91 3.30
C LEU A 24 -8.89 17.51 2.50
N LEU A 25 -9.78 18.28 3.15
CA LEU A 25 -10.89 18.95 2.47
C LEU A 25 -10.38 19.95 1.42
N ASP A 26 -9.30 20.66 1.70
CA ASP A 26 -8.68 21.58 0.75
C ASP A 26 -8.06 20.86 -0.46
N VAL A 27 -7.37 19.75 -0.22
CA VAL A 27 -6.81 18.91 -1.31
C VAL A 27 -7.94 18.37 -2.19
N LEU A 28 -8.98 17.80 -1.60
CA LEU A 28 -10.14 17.27 -2.34
C LEU A 28 -10.88 18.38 -3.09
N GLY A 29 -10.99 19.56 -2.49
CA GLY A 29 -11.61 20.72 -3.14
C GLY A 29 -10.86 21.19 -4.37
N ARG A 30 -9.54 21.28 -4.30
CA ARG A 30 -8.68 21.62 -5.45
C ARG A 30 -8.74 20.57 -6.55
N TYR A 31 -8.73 19.30 -6.19
CA TYR A 31 -8.79 18.20 -7.15
C TYR A 31 -10.16 18.14 -7.87
N LYS A 32 -11.25 18.19 -7.12
CA LYS A 32 -12.60 17.97 -7.67
C LYS A 32 -13.23 19.23 -8.27
N PHE A 33 -12.87 20.40 -7.75
CA PHE A 33 -13.43 21.70 -8.13
C PHE A 33 -12.35 22.78 -8.32
N PRO A 34 -11.36 22.57 -9.22
CA PRO A 34 -10.20 23.46 -9.32
C PRO A 34 -10.57 24.93 -9.58
N ARG A 35 -11.55 25.21 -10.45
CA ARG A 35 -12.00 26.55 -10.77
C ARG A 35 -12.89 27.20 -9.69
N LEU A 36 -13.78 26.41 -9.08
CA LEU A 36 -14.68 26.88 -8.02
C LEU A 36 -13.93 27.11 -6.70
N LYS A 37 -12.89 26.31 -6.40
CA LYS A 37 -12.11 26.46 -5.16
C LYS A 37 -11.37 27.79 -5.09
N SER A 38 -10.94 28.35 -6.22
CA SER A 38 -10.29 29.68 -6.25
C SER A 38 -11.25 30.83 -5.94
N VAL A 39 -12.55 30.65 -6.25
CA VAL A 39 -13.57 31.72 -6.10
C VAL A 39 -14.41 31.54 -4.84
N LEU A 40 -14.80 30.32 -4.52
CA LEU A 40 -15.74 29.97 -3.44
C LEU A 40 -15.09 29.13 -2.32
N GLY A 41 -13.78 29.27 -2.14
CA GLY A 41 -12.98 28.45 -1.23
C GLY A 41 -13.60 28.14 0.14
N PRO A 42 -14.08 29.16 0.90
CA PRO A 42 -14.68 28.94 2.22
C PRO A 42 -15.96 28.09 2.21
N PHE A 43 -16.74 28.14 1.12
CA PHE A 43 -18.02 27.46 1.00
C PHE A 43 -17.92 26.03 0.45
N ILE A 44 -16.82 25.68 -0.21
CA ILE A 44 -16.64 24.34 -0.79
C ILE A 44 -16.33 23.30 0.27
N ASN A 45 -15.54 23.62 1.29
CA ASN A 45 -15.17 22.67 2.33
C ASN A 45 -16.38 22.10 3.09
N PRO A 46 -17.36 22.90 3.54
CA PRO A 46 -18.59 22.37 4.15
C PRO A 46 -19.37 21.43 3.23
N LEU A 47 -19.42 21.72 1.93
CA LEU A 47 -20.10 20.87 0.95
C LEU A 47 -19.38 19.52 0.79
N ILE A 48 -18.05 19.54 0.67
CA ILE A 48 -17.23 18.32 0.61
C ILE A 48 -17.38 17.52 1.91
N GLN A 49 -17.30 18.18 3.05
CA GLN A 49 -17.49 17.56 4.36
C GLN A 49 -18.85 16.85 4.46
N TRP A 50 -19.91 17.53 4.05
CA TRP A 50 -21.26 16.94 4.02
C TRP A 50 -21.31 15.72 3.10
N ALA A 51 -20.74 15.82 1.90
CA ALA A 51 -20.69 14.70 0.94
C ALA A 51 -19.90 13.50 1.51
N LEU A 52 -18.75 13.75 2.13
CA LEU A 52 -17.93 12.70 2.77
C LEU A 52 -18.66 12.06 3.95
N LYS A 53 -19.32 12.84 4.81
CA LYS A 53 -20.13 12.31 5.92
C LYS A 53 -21.25 11.41 5.41
N ARG A 54 -21.91 11.79 4.32
CA ARG A 54 -22.95 10.98 3.69
C ARG A 54 -22.40 9.70 3.09
N GLU A 55 -21.25 9.78 2.39
CA GLU A 55 -20.60 8.63 1.76
C GLU A 55 -20.11 7.62 2.80
N PHE A 56 -19.49 8.10 3.89
CA PHE A 56 -18.91 7.26 4.93
C PHE A 56 -19.88 6.90 6.06
N LYS A 57 -21.17 7.23 5.91
CA LYS A 57 -22.18 7.00 6.95
C LYS A 57 -22.25 5.54 7.42
N HIS A 58 -22.10 4.61 6.50
CA HIS A 58 -22.23 3.18 6.74
C HIS A 58 -20.89 2.44 6.91
N VAL A 59 -19.78 3.19 6.96
CA VAL A 59 -18.45 2.62 7.18
C VAL A 59 -18.17 2.60 8.68
N THR A 60 -18.20 1.41 9.27
CA THR A 60 -18.07 1.18 10.72
C THR A 60 -16.86 0.33 11.09
N ASP A 61 -16.32 -0.43 10.14
CA ASP A 61 -15.26 -1.40 10.31
C ASP A 61 -14.35 -1.47 9.07
N VAL A 62 -13.26 -2.20 9.17
CA VAL A 62 -12.28 -2.37 8.09
C VAL A 62 -12.92 -3.02 6.85
N ALA A 63 -13.81 -3.99 7.03
CA ALA A 63 -14.43 -4.68 5.90
C ALA A 63 -15.33 -3.74 5.08
N SER A 64 -16.17 -2.93 5.72
CA SER A 64 -17.01 -1.93 5.05
C SER A 64 -16.19 -0.84 4.35
N TRP A 65 -15.07 -0.41 4.96
CA TRP A 65 -14.11 0.48 4.29
C TRP A 65 -13.52 -0.16 3.04
N GLN A 66 -13.00 -1.38 3.14
CA GLN A 66 -12.41 -2.12 1.99
C GLN A 66 -13.43 -2.32 0.86
N LYS A 67 -14.67 -2.67 1.19
CA LYS A 67 -15.76 -2.80 0.21
C LYS A 67 -16.05 -1.49 -0.53
N MET A 68 -16.01 -0.38 0.19
CA MET A 68 -16.16 0.94 -0.42
C MET A 68 -14.98 1.26 -1.36
N ILE A 69 -13.75 1.02 -0.93
CA ILE A 69 -12.55 1.22 -1.77
C ILE A 69 -12.60 0.32 -3.02
N ALA A 70 -12.96 -0.96 -2.88
CA ALA A 70 -13.10 -1.87 -4.02
C ALA A 70 -14.13 -1.35 -5.05
N LYS A 71 -15.26 -0.77 -4.59
CA LYS A 71 -16.26 -0.13 -5.47
C LYS A 71 -15.66 1.04 -6.25
N TYR A 72 -14.85 1.91 -5.61
CA TYR A 72 -14.18 3.02 -6.28
C TYR A 72 -13.11 2.52 -7.24
N MET A 73 -12.33 1.54 -6.83
CA MET A 73 -11.34 0.88 -7.67
C MET A 73 -11.97 0.30 -8.94
N GLY A 74 -13.07 -0.46 -8.80
CA GLY A 74 -13.79 -1.02 -9.95
C GLY A 74 -14.34 0.06 -10.89
N LYS A 75 -14.84 1.19 -10.38
CA LYS A 75 -15.27 2.32 -11.22
C LYS A 75 -14.10 2.98 -11.95
N MET A 76 -12.97 3.14 -11.29
CA MET A 76 -11.76 3.71 -11.88
C MET A 76 -11.25 2.79 -12.99
N LEU A 77 -11.09 1.50 -12.72
CA LEU A 77 -10.64 0.51 -13.69
C LEU A 77 -11.53 0.48 -14.94
N LYS A 78 -12.85 0.46 -14.79
CA LYS A 78 -13.80 0.51 -15.93
C LYS A 78 -13.67 1.74 -16.81
N ARG A 79 -13.07 2.82 -16.31
CA ARG A 79 -12.91 4.09 -17.05
C ARG A 79 -11.53 4.25 -17.68
N THR A 80 -10.53 3.59 -17.13
CA THR A 80 -9.12 3.85 -17.46
C THR A 80 -8.37 2.62 -17.97
N VAL A 81 -8.94 1.43 -17.83
CA VAL A 81 -8.30 0.17 -18.20
C VAL A 81 -9.19 -0.54 -19.22
N SER A 82 -8.63 -0.88 -20.37
CA SER A 82 -9.34 -1.61 -21.43
C SER A 82 -9.60 -3.05 -21.03
N GLU A 83 -8.60 -3.70 -20.47
CA GLU A 83 -8.66 -5.09 -20.04
C GLU A 83 -7.79 -5.28 -18.78
N LEU A 84 -8.32 -6.05 -17.82
CA LEU A 84 -7.60 -6.47 -16.63
C LEU A 84 -7.78 -7.97 -16.45
N THR A 85 -6.69 -8.71 -16.49
CA THR A 85 -6.70 -10.16 -16.36
C THR A 85 -5.92 -10.62 -15.14
N TYR A 86 -6.37 -11.71 -14.55
CA TYR A 86 -5.69 -12.39 -13.45
C TYR A 86 -5.51 -13.87 -13.80
N SER A 87 -4.38 -14.44 -13.39
CA SER A 87 -4.13 -15.88 -13.49
C SER A 87 -3.61 -16.42 -12.17
N GLY A 88 -3.98 -17.65 -11.81
CA GLY A 88 -3.50 -18.36 -10.64
C GLY A 88 -4.20 -18.03 -9.31
N LEU A 89 -5.14 -17.08 -9.27
CA LEU A 89 -5.93 -16.79 -8.06
C LEU A 89 -6.84 -17.97 -7.67
N ASP A 90 -7.29 -18.73 -8.64
CA ASP A 90 -8.10 -19.94 -8.49
C ASP A 90 -7.40 -21.09 -7.73
N LYS A 91 -6.07 -21.00 -7.59
CA LYS A 91 -5.25 -21.98 -6.88
C LYS A 91 -5.08 -21.66 -5.39
N LEU A 92 -5.57 -20.50 -4.95
CA LEU A 92 -5.44 -20.06 -3.57
C LEU A 92 -6.58 -20.58 -2.71
N ASN A 93 -6.24 -20.95 -1.47
CA ASN A 93 -7.21 -21.44 -0.49
C ASN A 93 -7.73 -20.27 0.37
N LEU A 94 -9.05 -20.21 0.60
CA LEU A 94 -9.71 -19.14 1.36
C LEU A 94 -9.27 -19.07 2.84
N ASP A 95 -8.90 -20.22 3.41
CA ASP A 95 -8.56 -20.33 4.83
C ASP A 95 -7.06 -20.15 5.12
N THR A 96 -6.27 -19.81 4.10
CA THR A 96 -4.81 -19.68 4.21
C THR A 96 -4.39 -18.22 4.06
N GLY A 97 -3.55 -17.75 4.99
CA GLY A 97 -2.84 -16.48 4.81
C GLY A 97 -1.64 -16.66 3.88
N TYR A 98 -1.46 -15.74 2.95
CA TYR A 98 -0.41 -15.76 1.96
C TYR A 98 0.49 -14.54 2.04
N LEU A 99 1.77 -14.72 1.72
CA LEU A 99 2.71 -13.63 1.50
C LEU A 99 2.90 -13.43 -0.01
N PHE A 100 2.26 -12.40 -0.57
CA PHE A 100 2.43 -11.98 -1.96
C PHE A 100 3.67 -11.13 -2.10
N ILE A 101 4.61 -11.54 -2.94
CA ILE A 101 5.84 -10.81 -3.27
C ILE A 101 5.79 -10.47 -4.76
N SER A 102 5.73 -9.19 -5.10
CA SER A 102 5.63 -8.77 -6.50
C SER A 102 6.79 -7.88 -6.95
N ASN A 103 6.98 -7.82 -8.26
CA ASN A 103 7.69 -6.69 -8.85
C ASN A 103 6.99 -5.37 -8.45
N HIS A 104 7.69 -4.25 -8.55
CA HIS A 104 7.18 -2.97 -8.07
C HIS A 104 7.33 -1.88 -9.13
N ARG A 105 6.20 -1.52 -9.74
CA ARG A 105 6.10 -0.51 -10.79
C ARG A 105 5.45 0.77 -10.30
N ASP A 106 4.41 0.64 -9.45
CA ASP A 106 3.65 1.76 -8.93
C ASP A 106 3.34 1.60 -7.45
N ILE A 107 3.49 2.69 -6.68
CA ILE A 107 3.32 2.66 -5.22
C ILE A 107 1.87 2.39 -4.79
N THR A 108 0.91 2.75 -5.63
CA THR A 108 -0.52 2.65 -5.33
C THR A 108 -1.17 1.49 -6.09
N MET A 109 -0.91 1.41 -7.41
CA MET A 109 -1.63 0.46 -8.26
C MET A 109 -1.20 -0.98 -8.04
N ASP A 110 0.07 -1.27 -7.81
CA ASP A 110 0.52 -2.65 -7.60
C ASP A 110 -0.23 -3.34 -6.44
N PRO A 111 -0.17 -2.82 -5.20
CA PRO A 111 -0.90 -3.44 -4.09
C PRO A 111 -2.42 -3.34 -4.25
N ALA A 112 -2.93 -2.28 -4.90
CA ALA A 112 -4.36 -2.11 -5.12
C ALA A 112 -4.91 -3.14 -6.11
N LEU A 113 -4.19 -3.44 -7.20
CA LEU A 113 -4.59 -4.47 -8.16
C LEU A 113 -4.54 -5.87 -7.55
N VAL A 114 -3.50 -6.18 -6.78
CA VAL A 114 -3.43 -7.46 -6.05
C VAL A 114 -4.61 -7.59 -5.09
N SER A 115 -4.86 -6.58 -4.25
CA SER A 115 -5.98 -6.59 -3.29
C SER A 115 -7.34 -6.65 -4.00
N TYR A 116 -7.50 -5.98 -5.13
CA TYR A 116 -8.74 -6.02 -5.92
C TYR A 116 -8.99 -7.42 -6.50
N GLY A 117 -7.97 -8.07 -7.05
CA GLY A 117 -8.06 -9.45 -7.55
C GLY A 117 -8.44 -10.45 -6.45
N LEU A 118 -7.81 -10.34 -5.28
CA LEU A 118 -8.11 -11.16 -4.11
C LEU A 118 -9.55 -10.97 -3.63
N ASP A 119 -10.02 -9.72 -3.54
CA ASP A 119 -11.40 -9.38 -3.13
C ASP A 119 -12.44 -9.98 -4.09
N GLN A 120 -12.19 -9.92 -5.40
CA GLN A 120 -13.09 -10.51 -6.41
C GLN A 120 -13.21 -12.04 -6.31
N GLN A 121 -12.23 -12.71 -5.71
CA GLN A 121 -12.23 -14.17 -5.46
C GLN A 121 -12.70 -14.52 -4.03
N GLY A 122 -13.10 -13.53 -3.23
CA GLY A 122 -13.51 -13.75 -1.84
C GLY A 122 -12.36 -14.06 -0.87
N LEU A 123 -11.10 -13.87 -1.30
CA LEU A 123 -9.89 -14.08 -0.50
C LEU A 123 -9.60 -12.89 0.46
N GLY A 124 -10.48 -11.90 0.49
CA GLY A 124 -10.25 -10.66 1.23
C GLY A 124 -9.20 -9.78 0.57
N THR A 125 -8.67 -8.81 1.30
CA THR A 125 -7.64 -7.90 0.81
C THR A 125 -6.32 -8.10 1.54
N ALA A 126 -5.19 -7.79 0.90
CA ALA A 126 -3.88 -7.89 1.54
C ALA A 126 -3.59 -6.71 2.49
N ARG A 127 -2.81 -6.97 3.53
CA ARG A 127 -2.12 -5.93 4.31
C ARG A 127 -0.89 -5.50 3.51
N VAL A 128 -0.70 -4.20 3.34
CA VAL A 128 0.29 -3.63 2.41
C VAL A 128 1.46 -3.02 3.16
N ALA A 129 2.70 -3.42 2.85
CA ALA A 129 3.90 -2.81 3.41
C ALA A 129 4.14 -1.43 2.79
N ILE A 130 4.21 -0.38 3.63
CA ILE A 130 4.52 0.98 3.19
C ILE A 130 5.66 1.59 4.00
N GLY A 131 6.53 2.35 3.35
CA GLY A 131 7.59 3.09 4.04
C GLY A 131 7.03 4.26 4.86
N ASP A 132 7.61 4.50 6.03
CA ASP A 132 7.26 5.64 6.90
C ASP A 132 7.52 7.01 6.25
N ASN A 133 8.38 7.06 5.24
CA ASN A 133 8.63 8.26 4.44
C ASN A 133 7.38 8.75 3.66
N LEU A 134 6.40 7.88 3.41
CA LEU A 134 5.14 8.23 2.75
C LEU A 134 4.08 8.77 3.73
N LEU A 135 4.32 8.67 5.04
CA LEU A 135 3.38 9.02 6.10
C LEU A 135 3.65 10.40 6.73
N GLN A 136 4.10 11.35 5.95
CA GLN A 136 4.50 12.68 6.44
C GLN A 136 3.33 13.50 6.99
N LYS A 137 2.09 13.22 6.54
CA LYS A 137 0.88 13.93 6.97
C LYS A 137 -0.04 12.99 7.72
N PRO A 138 -0.61 13.42 8.87
CA PRO A 138 -1.49 12.56 9.67
C PRO A 138 -2.64 11.94 8.87
N TYR A 139 -3.36 12.72 8.08
CA TYR A 139 -4.49 12.21 7.29
C TYR A 139 -4.06 11.20 6.21
N VAL A 140 -2.83 11.30 5.68
CA VAL A 140 -2.28 10.30 4.75
C VAL A 140 -2.02 8.99 5.50
N SER A 141 -1.40 9.08 6.68
CA SER A 141 -1.19 7.93 7.56
C SER A 141 -2.51 7.23 7.88
N ASP A 142 -3.55 8.00 8.22
CA ASP A 142 -4.87 7.47 8.55
C ASP A 142 -5.50 6.73 7.36
N ILE A 143 -5.49 7.33 6.18
CA ILE A 143 -6.01 6.70 4.95
C ILE A 143 -5.25 5.40 4.63
N MET A 144 -3.92 5.42 4.72
CA MET A 144 -3.10 4.23 4.45
C MET A 144 -3.38 3.12 5.45
N ARG A 145 -3.47 3.42 6.74
CA ARG A 145 -3.79 2.42 7.78
C ARG A 145 -5.22 1.88 7.67
N LEU A 146 -6.19 2.69 7.27
CA LEU A 146 -7.55 2.23 6.92
C LEU A 146 -7.52 1.26 5.72
N ASN A 147 -6.59 1.45 4.78
CA ASN A 147 -6.35 0.55 3.66
C ASN A 147 -5.47 -0.66 4.01
N LYS A 148 -5.45 -1.05 5.30
CA LYS A 148 -4.71 -2.21 5.80
C LYS A 148 -3.20 -2.09 5.59
N SER A 149 -2.65 -0.87 5.44
CA SER A 149 -1.22 -0.68 5.34
C SER A 149 -0.53 -0.80 6.70
N PHE A 150 0.61 -1.48 6.72
CA PHE A 150 1.50 -1.54 7.88
C PHE A 150 2.85 -0.87 7.57
N VAL A 151 3.47 -0.31 8.59
CA VAL A 151 4.57 0.63 8.43
C VAL A 151 5.92 -0.05 8.46
N VAL A 152 6.71 0.16 7.42
CA VAL A 152 8.13 -0.21 7.36
C VAL A 152 8.96 1.00 7.76
N LYS A 153 9.69 0.90 8.87
CA LYS A 153 10.53 1.98 9.39
C LYS A 153 11.82 2.12 8.59
N ARG A 154 11.80 2.93 7.55
CA ARG A 154 12.99 3.27 6.73
C ARG A 154 13.81 4.39 7.35
N SER A 155 13.17 5.25 8.17
CA SER A 155 13.83 6.37 8.89
C SER A 155 14.72 5.93 10.04
N ALA A 156 14.77 4.63 10.38
CA ALA A 156 15.62 4.12 11.45
C ALA A 156 17.12 4.41 11.17
N ILE A 157 17.77 5.07 12.13
CA ILE A 157 19.18 5.48 12.03
C ILE A 157 20.03 4.57 12.92
N GLY A 158 21.15 4.09 12.36
CA GLY A 158 22.06 3.21 13.06
C GLY A 158 21.70 1.73 12.99
N LEU A 159 22.70 0.88 13.17
CA LEU A 159 22.56 -0.57 12.97
C LEU A 159 21.56 -1.21 13.92
N ARG A 160 21.58 -0.81 15.20
CA ARG A 160 20.71 -1.39 16.25
C ARG A 160 19.22 -1.10 15.98
N GLU A 161 18.90 0.13 15.60
CA GLU A 161 17.51 0.52 15.30
C GLU A 161 16.99 -0.14 14.02
N LYS A 162 17.83 -0.19 12.97
CA LYS A 162 17.50 -0.92 11.73
C LYS A 162 17.25 -2.41 12.00
N MET A 163 18.13 -3.05 12.78
CA MET A 163 17.95 -4.45 13.17
C MET A 163 16.63 -4.67 13.93
N LYS A 164 16.30 -3.78 14.87
CA LYS A 164 15.04 -3.84 15.60
C LYS A 164 13.84 -3.66 14.66
N ALA A 165 13.87 -2.68 13.77
CA ALA A 165 12.82 -2.43 12.80
C ALA A 165 12.57 -3.65 11.89
N TYR A 166 13.63 -4.29 11.40
CA TYR A 166 13.52 -5.51 10.60
C TYR A 166 13.01 -6.72 11.42
N MET A 167 13.40 -6.84 12.67
CA MET A 167 12.86 -7.89 13.56
C MET A 167 11.36 -7.69 13.80
N ASP A 168 10.93 -6.46 14.10
CA ASP A 168 9.53 -6.11 14.31
C ASP A 168 8.71 -6.38 13.03
N LEU A 169 9.25 -6.01 11.86
CA LEU A 169 8.63 -6.25 10.56
C LEU A 169 8.51 -7.75 10.26
N SER A 170 9.59 -8.51 10.42
CA SER A 170 9.61 -9.96 10.24
C SER A 170 8.59 -10.66 11.14
N SER A 171 8.54 -10.29 12.43
CA SER A 171 7.56 -10.83 13.38
C SER A 171 6.13 -10.50 13.01
N TYR A 172 5.88 -9.28 12.53
CA TYR A 172 4.55 -8.85 12.11
C TYR A 172 4.06 -9.63 10.88
N ILE A 173 4.91 -9.83 9.89
CA ILE A 173 4.59 -10.63 8.68
C ILE A 173 4.30 -12.08 9.08
N ASP A 174 5.19 -12.69 9.88
CA ASP A 174 5.03 -14.05 10.40
C ASP A 174 3.67 -14.23 11.09
N GLN A 175 3.38 -13.40 12.09
CA GLN A 175 2.13 -13.45 12.83
C GLN A 175 0.92 -13.24 11.89
N SER A 176 0.99 -12.29 10.97
CA SER A 176 -0.12 -11.99 10.07
C SER A 176 -0.46 -13.17 9.17
N VAL A 177 0.53 -13.79 8.54
CA VAL A 177 0.33 -14.95 7.65
C VAL A 177 -0.23 -16.13 8.44
N HIS A 178 0.35 -16.46 9.60
CA HIS A 178 -0.09 -17.57 10.41
C HIS A 178 -1.44 -17.37 11.11
N THR A 179 -1.95 -16.13 11.13
CA THR A 179 -3.32 -15.82 11.57
C THR A 179 -4.31 -15.62 10.40
N GLY A 180 -3.98 -16.14 9.21
CA GLY A 180 -4.87 -16.15 8.05
C GLY A 180 -4.95 -14.81 7.30
N ASN A 181 -4.03 -13.87 7.54
CA ASN A 181 -4.06 -12.59 6.84
C ASN A 181 -3.11 -12.58 5.65
N ASN A 182 -3.61 -12.12 4.51
CA ASN A 182 -2.81 -11.88 3.33
C ASN A 182 -1.88 -10.66 3.53
N ILE A 183 -0.64 -10.78 3.10
CA ILE A 183 0.38 -9.73 3.13
C ILE A 183 0.86 -9.47 1.70
N TRP A 184 1.03 -8.21 1.34
CA TRP A 184 1.73 -7.81 0.12
C TRP A 184 2.99 -7.02 0.47
N ILE A 185 4.11 -7.42 -0.15
CA ILE A 185 5.36 -6.67 -0.12
C ILE A 185 5.98 -6.61 -1.52
N ALA A 186 6.73 -5.56 -1.77
CA ALA A 186 7.56 -5.46 -2.98
C ALA A 186 8.79 -6.39 -2.87
N GLN A 187 9.22 -6.96 -3.99
CA GLN A 187 10.38 -7.86 -4.07
C GLN A 187 11.73 -7.16 -3.81
N ARG A 188 11.74 -5.84 -3.82
CA ARG A 188 12.92 -4.98 -3.54
C ARG A 188 12.46 -3.63 -3.00
N GLU A 189 13.39 -2.87 -2.44
CA GLU A 189 13.14 -1.49 -2.05
C GLU A 189 13.08 -0.59 -3.29
N GLY A 190 12.03 0.24 -3.34
CA GLY A 190 11.79 1.18 -4.44
C GLY A 190 11.23 0.53 -5.70
N ARG A 191 10.67 1.38 -6.56
CA ARG A 191 10.10 0.98 -7.85
C ARG A 191 11.20 0.66 -8.85
N ALA A 192 11.02 -0.36 -9.69
CA ALA A 192 11.87 -0.58 -10.86
C ALA A 192 11.58 0.50 -11.91
N LYS A 193 12.63 1.13 -12.43
CA LYS A 193 12.54 2.20 -13.43
C LYS A 193 13.03 1.76 -14.80
N ASP A 194 13.97 0.82 -14.80
CA ASP A 194 14.69 0.29 -15.95
C ASP A 194 14.08 -1.00 -16.54
N GLY A 195 12.98 -1.48 -15.96
CA GLY A 195 12.37 -2.73 -16.38
C GLY A 195 13.04 -3.99 -15.85
N ILE A 196 14.10 -3.88 -15.07
CA ILE A 196 14.78 -5.02 -14.45
C ILE A 196 14.10 -5.37 -13.13
N ASP A 197 13.38 -6.48 -13.12
CA ASP A 197 12.64 -6.98 -11.97
C ASP A 197 13.39 -8.13 -11.29
N ALA A 198 14.28 -7.79 -10.36
CA ALA A 198 15.05 -8.77 -9.59
C ALA A 198 14.64 -8.71 -8.11
N THR A 199 14.43 -9.88 -7.51
CA THR A 199 14.17 -10.00 -6.07
C THR A 199 15.43 -9.73 -5.27
N ASP A 200 15.35 -8.79 -4.33
CA ASP A 200 16.47 -8.50 -3.44
C ASP A 200 16.59 -9.59 -2.37
N VAL A 201 17.78 -10.17 -2.27
CA VAL A 201 18.15 -11.15 -1.25
C VAL A 201 17.93 -10.60 0.18
N ALA A 202 18.04 -9.27 0.37
CA ALA A 202 17.80 -8.64 1.66
C ALA A 202 16.35 -8.82 2.13
N VAL A 203 15.38 -8.84 1.21
CA VAL A 203 13.97 -9.10 1.54
C VAL A 203 13.81 -10.51 2.13
N MET A 204 14.40 -11.51 1.47
CA MET A 204 14.33 -12.90 1.95
C MET A 204 15.04 -13.09 3.29
N LYS A 205 16.19 -12.43 3.50
CA LYS A 205 16.89 -12.42 4.77
C LYS A 205 16.07 -11.75 5.87
N MET A 206 15.42 -10.63 5.57
CA MET A 206 14.56 -9.89 6.50
C MET A 206 13.41 -10.78 6.97
N LEU A 207 12.74 -11.51 6.09
CA LEU A 207 11.63 -12.39 6.46
C LEU A 207 12.02 -13.40 7.55
N TYR A 208 13.22 -13.96 7.50
CA TYR A 208 13.70 -14.98 8.47
C TYR A 208 14.20 -14.39 9.80
N MET A 209 14.35 -13.07 9.91
CA MET A 209 15.02 -12.46 11.07
C MET A 209 14.39 -12.81 12.40
N SER A 210 13.05 -12.81 12.50
CA SER A 210 12.33 -13.14 13.74
C SER A 210 12.48 -14.62 14.15
N LYS A 211 12.77 -15.50 13.23
CA LYS A 211 12.91 -16.95 13.45
C LYS A 211 14.35 -17.46 13.55
N LYS A 212 15.32 -16.59 13.31
CA LYS A 212 16.74 -17.01 13.30
C LYS A 212 17.21 -17.72 14.57
N LYS A 213 16.55 -17.47 15.72
CA LYS A 213 16.87 -18.10 17.01
C LYS A 213 15.86 -19.16 17.44
N SER A 214 14.88 -19.50 16.62
CA SER A 214 13.80 -20.45 16.98
C SER A 214 14.19 -21.93 16.82
N GLY A 215 15.32 -22.21 16.18
CA GLY A 215 15.71 -23.58 15.80
C GLY A 215 15.06 -24.08 14.51
N GLN A 216 14.10 -23.37 13.94
CA GLN A 216 13.49 -23.71 12.66
C GLN A 216 14.46 -23.43 11.51
N SER A 217 14.57 -24.36 10.55
CA SER A 217 15.42 -24.13 9.38
C SER A 217 14.87 -23.00 8.51
N TYR A 218 15.75 -22.34 7.74
CA TYR A 218 15.34 -21.30 6.81
C TYR A 218 14.32 -21.81 5.78
N ALA A 219 14.56 -22.99 5.21
CA ALA A 219 13.69 -23.59 4.21
C ALA A 219 12.28 -23.89 4.77
N ASP A 220 12.20 -24.51 5.94
CA ASP A 220 10.92 -24.82 6.57
C ASP A 220 10.13 -23.57 6.92
N TYR A 221 10.84 -22.54 7.41
CA TYR A 221 10.19 -21.28 7.72
C TYR A 221 9.67 -20.57 6.46
N ILE A 222 10.47 -20.44 5.42
CA ILE A 222 10.06 -19.79 4.16
C ILE A 222 8.86 -20.52 3.54
N ASN A 223 8.86 -21.86 3.58
CA ASN A 223 7.72 -22.64 3.12
C ASN A 223 6.45 -22.38 3.96
N SER A 224 6.58 -22.14 5.26
CA SER A 224 5.43 -21.85 6.14
C SER A 224 4.79 -20.47 5.90
N LEU A 225 5.45 -19.58 5.17
CA LEU A 225 4.90 -18.26 4.81
C LEU A 225 3.97 -18.29 3.59
N HIS A 226 3.77 -19.44 2.96
CA HIS A 226 2.91 -19.59 1.78
C HIS A 226 3.18 -18.49 0.75
N ILE A 227 4.45 -18.32 0.35
CA ILE A 227 4.86 -17.24 -0.56
C ILE A 227 4.24 -17.46 -1.94
N VAL A 228 3.56 -16.43 -2.44
CA VAL A 228 3.03 -16.37 -3.80
C VAL A 228 3.79 -15.30 -4.57
N PRO A 229 4.66 -15.69 -5.51
CA PRO A 229 5.28 -14.75 -6.42
C PRO A 229 4.22 -14.15 -7.35
N VAL A 230 4.21 -12.82 -7.48
CA VAL A 230 3.27 -12.11 -8.33
C VAL A 230 4.03 -11.30 -9.37
N SER A 231 3.65 -11.46 -10.62
CA SER A 231 4.12 -10.62 -11.72
C SER A 231 3.01 -9.67 -12.15
N ILE A 232 3.29 -8.37 -12.10
CA ILE A 232 2.37 -7.32 -12.54
C ILE A 232 2.93 -6.71 -13.82
N ALA A 233 2.14 -6.76 -14.90
CA ALA A 233 2.49 -6.17 -16.16
C ALA A 233 1.47 -5.08 -16.53
N TYR A 234 1.97 -3.96 -17.01
CA TYR A 234 1.19 -2.85 -17.54
C TYR A 234 1.49 -2.69 -19.02
N GLU A 235 0.47 -2.41 -19.83
CA GLU A 235 0.67 -2.05 -21.25
C GLU A 235 1.48 -0.74 -21.35
N PHE A 236 1.10 0.24 -20.53
CA PHE A 236 1.87 1.48 -20.33
C PHE A 236 2.35 1.53 -18.87
N ASP A 237 3.66 1.59 -18.69
CA ASP A 237 4.24 1.59 -17.35
C ASP A 237 3.81 2.87 -16.57
N PRO A 238 3.26 2.77 -15.37
CA PRO A 238 2.83 3.93 -14.61
C PRO A 238 3.98 4.91 -14.39
N CYS A 239 3.74 6.21 -14.64
CA CYS A 239 4.74 7.28 -14.53
C CYS A 239 5.98 7.06 -15.43
N ASP A 240 5.83 6.45 -16.59
CA ASP A 240 6.92 6.12 -17.53
C ASP A 240 7.78 7.33 -17.88
N GLN A 241 7.17 8.47 -18.19
CA GLN A 241 7.89 9.71 -18.50
C GLN A 241 8.75 10.18 -17.32
N ALA A 242 8.23 10.20 -16.10
CA ALA A 242 8.99 10.61 -14.91
C ALA A 242 10.15 9.64 -14.65
N LYS A 243 9.93 8.33 -14.82
CA LYS A 243 10.98 7.31 -14.69
C LYS A 243 12.06 7.46 -15.75
N ALA A 244 11.68 7.75 -16.99
CA ALA A 244 12.63 7.99 -18.08
C ALA A 244 13.50 9.23 -17.80
N CYS A 245 12.89 10.35 -17.37
CA CYS A 245 13.64 11.55 -16.98
C CYS A 245 14.61 11.29 -15.82
N GLU A 246 14.20 10.50 -14.83
CA GLU A 246 15.08 10.12 -13.72
C GLU A 246 16.28 9.28 -14.21
N LEU A 247 16.03 8.28 -15.07
CA LEU A 247 17.08 7.44 -15.64
C LEU A 247 18.07 8.26 -16.51
N GLU A 248 17.55 9.16 -17.34
CA GLU A 248 18.37 10.04 -18.18
C GLU A 248 19.24 10.99 -17.31
N ALA A 249 18.66 11.59 -16.27
CA ALA A 249 19.39 12.46 -15.37
C ALA A 249 20.51 11.71 -14.64
N VAL A 250 20.24 10.52 -14.13
CA VAL A 250 21.25 9.67 -13.48
C VAL A 250 22.34 9.26 -14.47
N ALA A 251 22.00 8.93 -15.70
CA ALA A 251 22.96 8.55 -16.72
C ALA A 251 23.86 9.72 -17.15
N SER A 252 23.33 10.95 -17.19
CA SER A 252 24.05 12.15 -17.65
C SER A 252 24.83 12.86 -16.56
N SER A 253 24.30 12.96 -15.33
CA SER A 253 24.88 13.72 -14.22
C SER A 253 25.29 12.88 -13.01
N GLY A 254 24.98 11.58 -13.01
CA GLY A 254 25.22 10.67 -11.88
C GLY A 254 24.20 10.80 -10.74
N GLU A 255 23.37 11.83 -10.73
CA GLU A 255 22.43 12.11 -9.65
C GLU A 255 21.08 12.57 -10.21
N TYR A 256 20.01 12.23 -9.47
CA TYR A 256 18.69 12.78 -9.68
C TYR A 256 18.09 13.23 -8.34
N VAL A 257 17.76 14.51 -8.25
CA VAL A 257 17.10 15.08 -7.08
C VAL A 257 15.62 15.22 -7.38
N LYS A 258 14.82 14.39 -6.73
CA LYS A 258 13.36 14.44 -6.87
C LYS A 258 12.80 15.78 -6.42
N ALA A 259 11.92 16.33 -7.21
CA ALA A 259 11.13 17.49 -6.81
C ALA A 259 10.18 17.11 -5.65
N LYS A 260 9.84 18.11 -4.83
CA LYS A 260 8.88 17.91 -3.75
C LYS A 260 7.52 17.51 -4.34
N PHE A 261 7.00 16.33 -3.95
CA PHE A 261 5.75 15.72 -4.45
C PHE A 261 5.82 15.13 -5.87
N GLU A 262 6.97 14.68 -6.29
CA GLU A 262 7.16 14.01 -7.59
C GLU A 262 6.77 12.52 -7.56
N ASP A 263 6.59 11.93 -6.39
CA ASP A 263 6.12 10.53 -6.21
C ASP A 263 4.60 10.42 -6.16
#